data_70c942f53046c7ca2e0aaa8ddc5f8b64
#
_entry.id   70c942f53046c7ca2e0aaa8ddc5f8b64
#
_cell.length_a   1.000
_cell.length_b   1.000
_cell.length_c   1.000
_cell.angle_alpha   90.00
_cell.angle_beta   90.00
_cell.angle_gamma   90.00
#
_symmetry.space_group_name_H-M   'P 1'
#
loop_
_entity.id
_entity.type
_entity.pdbx_description
1 polymer ?
#
loop_
_entity_poly.entity_id
_entity_poly.type
_entity_poly.pdbx_seq_one_letter_code
_entity_poly.pdbx_strand_id
1 'polypeptide(L)'
;MREIVVRTAVVGSGCAGLNAADWLAALGEEVLLITEDMNSGTSRNTGSDKQTYYKLSLAGDEGDSIGELAETLAAPDVDGDIALCEAAGSARSFFKLVQLGVPFPCNEMGEYVGYQTDHDTRRRATSAGPLTSRYMTEELERSVRGRNIPILNHTLIFRILTDQNGVCGLLGLDTHTRELTAVRCAHVILATGGAAGVYADRVYPESQFGMSGMAFAAGCRGANLHCWQYGLASVGFRWNVSGSYQQVIPRYVSVDRDGTETDFLSSSLTAEEQLNFIFLKGYQWPFDPKRVNGSSRVDMLVKAETDRGRRVYMDFRRNPTAFSFERLGGEARDYLTRCGAVQQTPIERLRTMNSPAIELYRAHGIDLERDLLEVRVCAQHHNGGIGVDCHWQTDVPGLYACGEAAGTFGQSRPGGAALNSTQVGSMRAAQDIARSRRTISERLPPIGDITLPAGKARKMTEELQKEMTRCAAFMRDAEGIRAMRKRLDGLIRHRVPLDKNDDELDARIRLQDMMTAQMYILDAMLFDLEQPGTGILETDGRGTRRRQARPIPERELWFERVWRANREREEKHREQ
;
A
#
# COMPACT_ATOMS: atom_id res chain seq x y z
N MET A 1 2.41 28.16 -19.55
CA MET A 1 2.35 26.69 -19.37
C MET A 1 3.46 26.09 -20.19
N ARG A 2 4.32 25.29 -19.57
CA ARG A 2 5.40 24.53 -20.23
C ARG A 2 4.83 23.24 -20.83
N GLU A 3 5.30 22.82 -22.01
CA GLU A 3 4.97 21.51 -22.60
C GLU A 3 6.23 20.64 -22.65
N ILE A 4 6.09 19.36 -22.25
CA ILE A 4 7.10 18.32 -22.38
C ILE A 4 6.49 17.20 -23.24
N VAL A 5 7.28 16.61 -24.11
CA VAL A 5 6.87 15.49 -24.96
C VAL A 5 7.77 14.31 -24.64
N VAL A 6 7.19 13.15 -24.34
CA VAL A 6 7.90 11.92 -24.04
C VAL A 6 7.02 10.72 -24.39
N ARG A 7 7.60 9.58 -24.75
CA ARG A 7 6.79 8.40 -25.08
C ARG A 7 6.04 7.85 -23.86
N THR A 8 6.70 7.72 -22.71
CA THR A 8 6.10 7.18 -21.49
C THR A 8 6.38 8.08 -20.28
N ALA A 9 5.33 8.47 -19.57
CA ALA A 9 5.42 9.17 -18.30
C ALA A 9 5.13 8.21 -17.12
N VAL A 10 6.00 8.18 -16.12
CA VAL A 10 5.81 7.44 -14.87
C VAL A 10 5.60 8.43 -13.74
N VAL A 11 4.46 8.32 -13.04
CA VAL A 11 4.07 9.25 -11.96
C VAL A 11 4.24 8.57 -10.61
N GLY A 12 5.17 9.07 -9.80
CA GLY A 12 5.51 8.57 -8.47
C GLY A 12 6.91 7.96 -8.40
N SER A 13 7.66 8.29 -7.33
CA SER A 13 9.04 7.86 -7.06
C SER A 13 9.16 6.81 -5.93
N GLY A 14 8.09 6.10 -5.62
CA GLY A 14 8.14 4.90 -4.78
C GLY A 14 8.71 3.68 -5.50
N CYS A 15 8.77 2.53 -4.82
CA CYS A 15 9.29 1.28 -5.40
C CYS A 15 8.65 0.92 -6.76
N ALA A 16 7.34 1.16 -6.94
CA ALA A 16 6.65 0.85 -8.19
C ALA A 16 7.13 1.73 -9.35
N GLY A 17 7.17 3.06 -9.13
CA GLY A 17 7.53 4.02 -10.18
C GLY A 17 8.99 3.91 -10.59
N LEU A 18 9.90 3.80 -9.62
CA LEU A 18 11.32 3.60 -9.90
C LEU A 18 11.58 2.28 -10.64
N ASN A 19 10.92 1.19 -10.22
CA ASN A 19 11.06 -0.09 -10.90
C ASN A 19 10.46 -0.06 -12.32
N ALA A 20 9.33 0.64 -12.53
CA ALA A 20 8.73 0.82 -13.85
C ALA A 20 9.67 1.61 -14.79
N ALA A 21 10.21 2.73 -14.32
CA ALA A 21 11.13 3.56 -15.08
C ALA A 21 12.41 2.79 -15.45
N ASP A 22 12.98 2.02 -14.50
CA ASP A 22 14.16 1.19 -14.73
C ASP A 22 13.92 0.09 -15.77
N TRP A 23 12.75 -0.61 -15.69
CA TRP A 23 12.37 -1.62 -16.68
C TRP A 23 12.12 -1.03 -18.07
N LEU A 24 11.40 0.11 -18.17
CA LEU A 24 11.16 0.80 -19.44
C LEU A 24 12.47 1.15 -20.12
N ALA A 25 13.40 1.80 -19.41
CA ALA A 25 14.70 2.13 -19.97
C ALA A 25 15.52 0.89 -20.35
N ALA A 26 15.45 -0.20 -19.56
CA ALA A 26 16.11 -1.47 -19.89
C ALA A 26 15.53 -2.14 -21.15
N LEU A 27 14.28 -1.85 -21.49
CA LEU A 27 13.59 -2.32 -22.69
C LEU A 27 13.75 -1.37 -23.88
N GLY A 28 14.51 -0.28 -23.73
CA GLY A 28 14.78 0.70 -24.79
C GLY A 28 13.71 1.78 -24.97
N GLU A 29 12.78 1.91 -24.00
CA GLU A 29 11.71 2.90 -24.04
C GLU A 29 12.19 4.28 -23.54
N GLU A 30 11.72 5.35 -24.18
CA GLU A 30 11.87 6.70 -23.71
C GLU A 30 10.93 6.97 -22.53
N VAL A 31 11.47 7.34 -21.38
CA VAL A 31 10.73 7.48 -20.12
C VAL A 31 11.07 8.78 -19.39
N LEU A 32 10.05 9.40 -18.79
CA LEU A 32 10.16 10.52 -17.85
C LEU A 32 9.56 10.10 -16.51
N LEU A 33 10.33 10.17 -15.44
CA LEU A 33 9.85 10.00 -14.07
C LEU A 33 9.37 11.35 -13.54
N ILE A 34 8.14 11.41 -13.01
CA ILE A 34 7.54 12.63 -12.47
C ILE A 34 7.17 12.38 -11.01
N THR A 35 7.57 13.27 -10.11
CA THR A 35 7.29 13.16 -8.68
C THR A 35 7.21 14.52 -8.01
N GLU A 36 6.45 14.60 -6.91
CA GLU A 36 6.43 15.80 -6.07
C GLU A 36 7.73 15.96 -5.28
N ASP A 37 8.27 14.85 -4.76
CA ASP A 37 9.55 14.83 -4.06
C ASP A 37 10.12 13.41 -4.08
N MET A 38 11.37 13.29 -4.49
CA MET A 38 12.10 12.01 -4.55
C MET A 38 12.22 11.32 -3.18
N ASN A 39 12.15 12.07 -2.08
CA ASN A 39 12.25 11.55 -0.71
C ASN A 39 10.88 11.26 -0.06
N SER A 40 9.79 11.53 -0.77
CA SER A 40 8.43 11.32 -0.28
C SER A 40 7.93 9.90 -0.45
N GLY A 41 6.70 9.66 -0.03
CA GLY A 41 5.96 8.42 -0.27
C GLY A 41 6.20 7.31 0.75
N THR A 42 5.32 6.31 0.68
CA THR A 42 5.21 5.22 1.65
C THR A 42 6.43 4.30 1.61
N SER A 43 6.91 3.92 0.44
CA SER A 43 8.01 2.96 0.29
C SER A 43 9.29 3.38 1.00
N ARG A 44 9.56 4.69 1.09
CA ARG A 44 10.74 5.25 1.73
C ARG A 44 10.54 5.55 3.22
N ASN A 45 9.30 5.85 3.62
CA ASN A 45 9.01 6.48 4.92
C ASN A 45 8.06 5.69 5.82
N THR A 46 7.72 4.45 5.47
CA THR A 46 6.83 3.60 6.26
C THR A 46 7.31 2.15 6.23
N GLY A 47 7.03 1.42 7.29
CA GLY A 47 7.38 0.00 7.39
C GLY A 47 6.80 -0.65 8.64
N SER A 48 7.40 -1.77 9.03
CA SER A 48 7.08 -2.55 10.22
C SER A 48 8.36 -3.05 10.88
N ASP A 49 8.27 -3.94 11.85
CA ASP A 49 9.43 -4.51 12.54
C ASP A 49 10.40 -5.25 11.60
N LYS A 50 9.87 -5.99 10.63
CA LYS A 50 10.65 -6.79 9.66
C LYS A 50 10.32 -6.47 8.21
N GLN A 51 9.35 -5.67 7.92
CA GLN A 51 8.84 -5.30 6.59
C GLN A 51 9.10 -6.35 5.49
N THR A 52 8.17 -7.29 5.39
CA THR A 52 8.31 -8.53 4.62
C THR A 52 8.23 -8.31 3.10
N TYR A 53 9.09 -9.00 2.36
CA TYR A 53 8.94 -9.28 0.94
C TYR A 53 8.45 -10.73 0.78
N TYR A 54 7.35 -10.95 0.05
CA TYR A 54 6.71 -12.25 -0.12
C TYR A 54 6.90 -12.76 -1.55
N LYS A 55 7.51 -13.91 -1.72
CA LYS A 55 7.90 -14.48 -3.02
C LYS A 55 7.82 -15.99 -3.00
N LEU A 56 7.93 -16.60 -4.18
CA LEU A 56 8.12 -18.04 -4.29
C LEU A 56 9.25 -18.50 -3.35
N SER A 57 9.07 -19.61 -2.64
CA SER A 57 10.11 -20.18 -1.78
C SER A 57 11.31 -20.61 -2.62
N LEU A 58 12.52 -20.19 -2.25
CA LEU A 58 13.75 -20.39 -3.00
C LEU A 58 14.81 -21.18 -2.21
N ALA A 59 14.47 -21.64 -1.02
CA ALA A 59 15.36 -22.41 -0.14
C ALA A 59 14.57 -23.33 0.78
N GLY A 60 15.21 -24.39 1.25
CA GLY A 60 14.66 -25.38 2.15
C GLY A 60 14.12 -26.62 1.42
N ASP A 61 13.81 -27.65 2.19
CA ASP A 61 13.40 -28.98 1.68
C ASP A 61 11.91 -29.03 1.28
N GLU A 62 11.16 -27.92 1.47
CA GLU A 62 9.75 -27.83 1.09
C GLU A 62 9.63 -27.36 -0.36
N GLY A 63 9.04 -28.19 -1.20
CA GLY A 63 8.71 -27.80 -2.57
C GLY A 63 7.73 -26.65 -2.61
N ASP A 64 7.90 -25.72 -3.54
CA ASP A 64 6.94 -24.67 -3.86
C ASP A 64 6.84 -24.52 -5.38
N SER A 65 5.71 -24.02 -5.86
CA SER A 65 5.48 -23.86 -7.30
C SER A 65 4.73 -22.55 -7.60
N ILE A 66 4.88 -22.09 -8.85
CA ILE A 66 4.11 -20.96 -9.36
C ILE A 66 2.61 -21.20 -9.22
N GLY A 67 2.14 -22.45 -9.42
CA GLY A 67 0.74 -22.82 -9.25
C GLY A 67 0.25 -22.64 -7.83
N GLU A 68 0.97 -23.22 -6.86
CA GLU A 68 0.62 -23.12 -5.43
C GLU A 68 0.68 -21.66 -4.93
N LEU A 69 1.66 -20.88 -5.38
CA LEU A 69 1.72 -19.46 -5.03
C LEU A 69 0.56 -18.69 -5.65
N ALA A 70 0.20 -18.98 -6.91
CA ALA A 70 -0.95 -18.35 -7.56
C ALA A 70 -2.27 -18.70 -6.84
N GLU A 71 -2.45 -19.95 -6.43
CA GLU A 71 -3.61 -20.38 -5.61
C GLU A 71 -3.66 -19.68 -4.24
N THR A 72 -2.50 -19.44 -3.63
CA THR A 72 -2.42 -18.69 -2.36
C THR A 72 -2.77 -17.21 -2.53
N LEU A 73 -2.39 -16.60 -3.66
CA LEU A 73 -2.69 -15.20 -3.97
C LEU A 73 -4.12 -15.02 -4.49
N ALA A 74 -4.66 -16.03 -5.18
CA ALA A 74 -6.02 -16.00 -5.68
C ALA A 74 -7.04 -16.12 -4.53
N ALA A 75 -8.09 -15.35 -4.63
CA ALA A 75 -9.22 -15.38 -3.71
C ALA A 75 -10.51 -15.16 -4.52
N PRO A 76 -11.70 -15.39 -3.95
CA PRO A 76 -12.95 -15.11 -4.65
C PRO A 76 -13.10 -13.66 -5.16
N ASP A 77 -12.33 -12.75 -4.60
CA ASP A 77 -12.28 -11.32 -4.92
C ASP A 77 -10.92 -10.87 -5.53
N VAL A 78 -10.13 -11.82 -6.06
CA VAL A 78 -8.86 -11.57 -6.77
C VAL A 78 -8.86 -12.29 -8.11
N ASP A 79 -8.60 -11.59 -9.20
CA ASP A 79 -8.50 -12.20 -10.53
C ASP A 79 -7.32 -13.18 -10.61
N GLY A 80 -7.60 -14.42 -11.01
CA GLY A 80 -6.61 -15.51 -11.05
C GLY A 80 -5.50 -15.31 -12.07
N ASP A 81 -5.73 -14.57 -13.15
CA ASP A 81 -4.70 -14.21 -14.12
C ASP A 81 -3.69 -13.20 -13.54
N ILE A 82 -4.15 -12.25 -12.72
CA ILE A 82 -3.28 -11.34 -11.96
C ILE A 82 -2.46 -12.14 -10.94
N ALA A 83 -3.11 -12.99 -10.13
CA ALA A 83 -2.45 -13.84 -9.15
C ALA A 83 -1.36 -14.73 -9.80
N LEU A 84 -1.66 -15.31 -10.97
CA LEU A 84 -0.69 -16.09 -11.73
C LEU A 84 0.49 -15.26 -12.23
N CYS A 85 0.24 -14.04 -12.72
CA CYS A 85 1.32 -13.14 -13.13
C CYS A 85 2.23 -12.74 -11.96
N GLU A 86 1.65 -12.44 -10.79
CA GLU A 86 2.41 -12.11 -9.58
C GLU A 86 3.26 -13.30 -9.11
N ALA A 87 2.71 -14.51 -9.12
CA ALA A 87 3.44 -15.73 -8.79
C ALA A 87 4.59 -16.00 -9.77
N ALA A 88 4.31 -15.96 -11.07
CA ALA A 88 5.28 -16.23 -12.12
C ALA A 88 6.43 -15.21 -12.18
N GLY A 89 6.12 -13.95 -11.86
CA GLY A 89 7.10 -12.85 -11.84
C GLY A 89 7.94 -12.77 -10.56
N SER A 90 7.53 -13.44 -9.48
CA SER A 90 8.04 -13.19 -8.13
C SER A 90 9.55 -13.45 -7.97
N ALA A 91 10.06 -14.58 -8.42
CA ALA A 91 11.48 -14.93 -8.32
C ALA A 91 12.35 -13.96 -9.14
N ARG A 92 11.94 -13.65 -10.38
CA ARG A 92 12.66 -12.71 -11.24
C ARG A 92 12.73 -11.31 -10.63
N SER A 93 11.64 -10.83 -10.05
CA SER A 93 11.57 -9.53 -9.39
C SER A 93 12.43 -9.48 -8.14
N PHE A 94 12.43 -10.53 -7.34
CA PHE A 94 13.28 -10.66 -6.16
C PHE A 94 14.76 -10.63 -6.52
N PHE A 95 15.20 -11.45 -7.47
CA PHE A 95 16.61 -11.50 -7.88
C PHE A 95 17.08 -10.21 -8.55
N LYS A 96 16.20 -9.47 -9.24
CA LYS A 96 16.53 -8.12 -9.70
C LYS A 96 16.93 -7.21 -8.52
N LEU A 97 16.16 -7.21 -7.43
CA LEU A 97 16.46 -6.41 -6.24
C LEU A 97 17.77 -6.84 -5.56
N VAL A 98 18.02 -8.15 -5.49
CA VAL A 98 19.29 -8.70 -5.00
C VAL A 98 20.47 -8.21 -5.85
N GLN A 99 20.34 -8.26 -7.18
CA GLN A 99 21.38 -7.79 -8.11
C GLN A 99 21.63 -6.28 -8.01
N LEU A 100 20.61 -5.50 -7.67
CA LEU A 100 20.75 -4.06 -7.43
C LEU A 100 21.43 -3.73 -6.10
N GLY A 101 21.54 -4.71 -5.18
CA GLY A 101 22.23 -4.54 -3.91
C GLY A 101 21.31 -4.44 -2.68
N VAL A 102 20.01 -4.73 -2.80
CA VAL A 102 19.13 -4.80 -1.63
C VAL A 102 19.62 -5.91 -0.69
N PRO A 103 19.88 -5.63 0.61
CA PRO A 103 20.61 -6.52 1.50
C PRO A 103 19.71 -7.61 2.10
N PHE A 104 19.05 -8.40 1.25
CA PHE A 104 18.31 -9.58 1.72
C PHE A 104 19.27 -10.62 2.28
N PRO A 105 18.98 -11.21 3.45
CA PRO A 105 19.84 -12.20 4.06
C PRO A 105 19.86 -13.52 3.27
N CYS A 106 21.03 -14.10 3.13
CA CYS A 106 21.24 -15.46 2.64
C CYS A 106 22.15 -16.23 3.60
N ASN A 107 22.10 -17.57 3.54
CA ASN A 107 23.03 -18.41 4.29
C ASN A 107 24.42 -18.45 3.61
N GLU A 108 25.36 -19.19 4.21
CA GLU A 108 26.74 -19.33 3.70
C GLU A 108 26.81 -19.95 2.30
N MET A 109 25.80 -20.72 1.89
CA MET A 109 25.71 -21.34 0.56
C MET A 109 25.01 -20.43 -0.46
N GLY A 110 24.55 -19.23 -0.05
CA GLY A 110 23.85 -18.28 -0.92
C GLY A 110 22.35 -18.52 -1.05
N GLU A 111 21.76 -19.37 -0.23
CA GLU A 111 20.32 -19.59 -0.23
C GLU A 111 19.59 -18.48 0.52
N TYR A 112 18.54 -17.94 -0.08
CA TYR A 112 17.65 -16.93 0.53
C TYR A 112 16.57 -17.63 1.35
N VAL A 113 16.92 -17.98 2.60
CA VAL A 113 16.04 -18.69 3.53
C VAL A 113 14.85 -17.81 3.91
N GLY A 114 13.66 -18.34 3.69
CA GLY A 114 12.42 -17.67 4.04
C GLY A 114 11.87 -18.05 5.42
N TYR A 115 10.84 -17.32 5.85
CA TYR A 115 10.04 -17.64 7.03
C TYR A 115 8.55 -17.67 6.69
N GLN A 116 7.76 -18.32 7.54
CA GLN A 116 6.31 -18.37 7.37
C GLN A 116 5.65 -17.07 7.85
N THR A 117 4.65 -16.62 7.10
CA THR A 117 3.73 -15.58 7.54
C THR A 117 2.40 -16.19 7.96
N ASP A 118 1.54 -15.38 8.56
CA ASP A 118 0.17 -15.77 8.83
C ASP A 118 -0.55 -16.19 7.53
N HIS A 119 -1.37 -17.20 7.59
CA HIS A 119 -2.12 -17.78 6.46
C HIS A 119 -1.29 -18.50 5.38
N ASP A 120 0.02 -18.71 5.56
CA ASP A 120 0.84 -19.43 4.60
C ASP A 120 1.63 -20.56 5.27
N THR A 121 1.53 -21.76 4.73
CA THR A 121 2.28 -22.93 5.20
C THR A 121 3.69 -22.99 4.64
N ARG A 122 4.00 -22.19 3.60
CA ARG A 122 5.31 -22.15 2.94
C ARG A 122 6.19 -21.03 3.50
N ARG A 123 7.50 -21.18 3.37
CA ARG A 123 8.49 -20.18 3.78
C ARG A 123 8.74 -19.17 2.67
N ARG A 124 7.72 -18.40 2.29
CA ARG A 124 7.74 -17.45 1.18
C ARG A 124 8.20 -16.04 1.55
N ALA A 125 8.23 -15.75 2.84
CA ALA A 125 8.59 -14.42 3.34
C ALA A 125 10.09 -14.27 3.52
N THR A 126 10.63 -13.10 3.20
CA THR A 126 12.00 -12.67 3.54
C THR A 126 11.99 -11.21 3.92
N SER A 127 13.07 -10.70 4.51
CA SER A 127 13.14 -9.31 4.96
C SER A 127 14.61 -8.87 5.08
N ALA A 128 14.87 -7.61 4.78
CA ALA A 128 16.12 -6.92 5.11
C ALA A 128 15.99 -6.05 6.38
N GLY A 129 15.01 -6.37 7.25
CA GLY A 129 14.72 -5.62 8.47
C GLY A 129 13.63 -4.55 8.28
N PRO A 130 13.47 -3.63 9.25
CA PRO A 130 12.39 -2.64 9.25
C PRO A 130 12.40 -1.69 8.04
N LEU A 131 13.52 -1.54 7.36
CA LEU A 131 13.72 -0.61 6.25
C LEU A 131 13.77 -1.31 4.88
N THR A 132 13.24 -2.53 4.74
CA THR A 132 13.31 -3.31 3.49
C THR A 132 12.86 -2.50 2.27
N SER A 133 11.69 -1.84 2.30
CA SER A 133 11.20 -1.07 1.15
C SER A 133 12.00 0.21 0.92
N ARG A 134 12.60 0.77 1.95
CA ARG A 134 13.52 1.90 1.81
C ARG A 134 14.78 1.48 1.04
N TYR A 135 15.41 0.37 1.42
CA TYR A 135 16.56 -0.16 0.68
C TYR A 135 16.20 -0.48 -0.77
N MET A 136 15.04 -1.10 -1.01
CA MET A 136 14.53 -1.31 -2.37
C MET A 136 14.42 0.00 -3.15
N THR A 137 13.87 1.05 -2.53
CA THR A 137 13.68 2.36 -3.17
C THR A 137 15.01 3.03 -3.48
N GLU A 138 15.97 3.00 -2.55
CA GLU A 138 17.29 3.60 -2.70
C GLU A 138 18.11 2.91 -3.81
N GLU A 139 18.08 1.57 -3.90
CA GLU A 139 18.78 0.84 -4.95
C GLU A 139 18.13 1.03 -6.33
N LEU A 140 16.80 1.06 -6.40
CA LEU A 140 16.09 1.38 -7.63
C LEU A 140 16.32 2.83 -8.08
N GLU A 141 16.38 3.79 -7.17
CA GLU A 141 16.75 5.18 -7.50
C GLU A 141 18.17 5.26 -8.04
N ARG A 142 19.12 4.55 -7.44
CA ARG A 142 20.51 4.48 -7.93
C ARG A 142 20.55 3.94 -9.37
N SER A 143 19.77 2.90 -9.67
CA SER A 143 19.67 2.34 -11.02
C SER A 143 19.07 3.34 -12.01
N VAL A 144 17.96 3.99 -11.66
CA VAL A 144 17.29 5.02 -12.48
C VAL A 144 18.25 6.17 -12.81
N ARG A 145 18.99 6.68 -11.82
CA ARG A 145 19.99 7.73 -12.01
C ARG A 145 21.17 7.25 -12.84
N GLY A 146 21.64 6.01 -12.61
CA GLY A 146 22.72 5.40 -13.39
C GLY A 146 22.40 5.21 -14.88
N ARG A 147 21.10 5.10 -15.22
CA ARG A 147 20.60 5.07 -16.61
C ARG A 147 20.34 6.45 -17.21
N ASN A 148 20.59 7.52 -16.46
CA ASN A 148 20.30 8.91 -16.86
C ASN A 148 18.83 9.15 -17.26
N ILE A 149 17.89 8.48 -16.59
CA ILE A 149 16.46 8.70 -16.82
C ILE A 149 16.10 10.11 -16.34
N PRO A 150 15.46 10.94 -17.18
CA PRO A 150 15.02 12.27 -16.76
C PRO A 150 14.02 12.20 -15.60
N ILE A 151 14.21 13.05 -14.59
CA ILE A 151 13.34 13.17 -13.41
C ILE A 151 12.79 14.59 -13.35
N LEU A 152 11.49 14.72 -13.43
CA LEU A 152 10.76 15.96 -13.19
C LEU A 152 10.29 15.97 -11.73
N ASN A 153 11.15 16.51 -10.86
CA ASN A 153 10.86 16.66 -9.42
C ASN A 153 9.99 17.88 -9.15
N HIS A 154 9.42 17.99 -7.95
CA HIS A 154 8.57 19.10 -7.49
C HIS A 154 7.32 19.30 -8.34
N THR A 155 6.81 18.22 -8.95
CA THR A 155 5.66 18.30 -9.85
C THR A 155 4.52 17.42 -9.35
N LEU A 156 3.44 18.07 -8.92
CA LEU A 156 2.16 17.46 -8.55
C LEU A 156 1.31 17.26 -9.81
N ILE A 157 1.20 16.03 -10.29
CA ILE A 157 0.27 15.68 -11.36
C ILE A 157 -1.14 15.63 -10.79
N PHE A 158 -2.10 16.33 -11.42
CA PHE A 158 -3.45 16.45 -10.90
C PHE A 158 -4.55 16.20 -11.93
N ARG A 159 -4.22 16.05 -13.20
CA ARG A 159 -5.17 15.70 -14.25
C ARG A 159 -4.54 14.80 -15.30
N ILE A 160 -5.26 13.75 -15.66
CA ILE A 160 -4.98 12.90 -16.82
C ILE A 160 -5.76 13.47 -18.01
N LEU A 161 -5.09 13.67 -19.12
CA LEU A 161 -5.68 14.14 -20.36
C LEU A 161 -5.94 12.95 -21.27
N THR A 162 -7.16 12.83 -21.76
CA THR A 162 -7.61 11.74 -22.63
C THR A 162 -8.21 12.29 -23.91
N ASP A 163 -8.09 11.55 -25.00
CA ASP A 163 -8.79 11.75 -26.26
C ASP A 163 -9.61 10.48 -26.63
N GLN A 164 -10.13 10.41 -27.83
CA GLN A 164 -10.89 9.24 -28.33
C GLN A 164 -10.06 7.94 -28.35
N ASN A 165 -8.73 8.03 -28.32
CA ASN A 165 -7.82 6.89 -28.37
C ASN A 165 -7.30 6.48 -26.97
N GLY A 166 -7.66 7.18 -25.90
CA GLY A 166 -7.23 6.94 -24.52
C GLY A 166 -6.36 8.04 -23.96
N VAL A 167 -5.36 7.73 -23.11
CA VAL A 167 -4.50 8.75 -22.52
C VAL A 167 -3.65 9.45 -23.59
N CYS A 168 -3.54 10.76 -23.53
CA CYS A 168 -2.72 11.56 -24.44
C CYS A 168 -1.77 12.51 -23.70
N GLY A 169 -1.93 12.66 -22.39
CA GLY A 169 -1.04 13.48 -21.59
C GLY A 169 -1.46 13.64 -20.12
N LEU A 170 -0.72 14.49 -19.45
CA LEU A 170 -0.89 14.83 -18.03
C LEU A 170 -0.81 16.34 -17.85
N LEU A 171 -1.47 16.84 -16.81
CA LEU A 171 -1.33 18.22 -16.35
C LEU A 171 -0.80 18.22 -14.92
N GLY A 172 0.28 18.94 -14.70
CA GLY A 172 0.96 19.07 -13.43
C GLY A 172 1.17 20.50 -13.00
N LEU A 173 1.36 20.68 -11.71
CA LEU A 173 1.74 21.92 -11.04
C LEU A 173 3.14 21.75 -10.46
N ASP A 174 4.06 22.62 -10.82
CA ASP A 174 5.31 22.76 -10.07
C ASP A 174 5.01 23.37 -8.69
N THR A 175 5.31 22.63 -7.64
CA THR A 175 4.95 23.00 -6.27
C THR A 175 5.79 24.17 -5.72
N HIS A 176 6.93 24.48 -6.33
CA HIS A 176 7.82 25.58 -5.95
C HIS A 176 7.51 26.84 -6.74
N THR A 177 7.44 26.74 -8.07
CA THR A 177 7.26 27.90 -8.97
C THR A 177 5.78 28.21 -9.25
N ARG A 178 4.89 27.26 -8.98
CA ARG A 178 3.45 27.30 -9.30
C ARG A 178 3.16 27.38 -10.82
N GLU A 179 4.13 27.00 -11.63
CA GLU A 179 3.93 26.88 -13.06
C GLU A 179 3.20 25.59 -13.44
N LEU A 180 2.28 25.73 -14.38
CA LEU A 180 1.60 24.58 -14.97
C LEU A 180 2.47 23.95 -16.05
N THR A 181 2.60 22.63 -16.00
CA THR A 181 3.30 21.81 -16.99
C THR A 181 2.33 20.82 -17.61
N ALA A 182 2.26 20.78 -18.92
CA ALA A 182 1.58 19.73 -19.68
C ALA A 182 2.62 18.72 -20.17
N VAL A 183 2.36 17.43 -19.96
CA VAL A 183 3.20 16.34 -20.46
C VAL A 183 2.39 15.59 -21.51
N ARG A 184 2.82 15.64 -22.76
CA ARG A 184 2.19 14.92 -23.86
C ARG A 184 2.89 13.59 -24.05
N CYS A 185 2.14 12.49 -23.97
CA CYS A 185 2.71 11.15 -23.98
C CYS A 185 1.76 10.10 -24.58
N ALA A 186 2.30 8.96 -24.99
CA ALA A 186 1.53 7.82 -25.45
C ALA A 186 1.08 6.91 -24.30
N HIS A 187 1.89 6.81 -23.25
CA HIS A 187 1.64 5.96 -22.10
C HIS A 187 1.87 6.69 -20.79
N VAL A 188 1.07 6.34 -19.79
CA VAL A 188 1.20 6.80 -18.41
C VAL A 188 1.17 5.59 -17.47
N ILE A 189 2.12 5.52 -16.53
CA ILE A 189 2.07 4.60 -15.39
C ILE A 189 1.82 5.42 -14.12
N LEU A 190 0.68 5.16 -13.46
CA LEU A 190 0.39 5.69 -12.13
C LEU A 190 1.00 4.78 -11.08
N ALA A 191 2.03 5.26 -10.39
CA ALA A 191 2.70 4.60 -9.29
C ALA A 191 2.62 5.45 -8.01
N THR A 192 1.46 6.08 -7.82
CA THR A 192 1.19 7.09 -6.80
C THR A 192 0.88 6.52 -5.41
N GLY A 193 0.90 5.19 -5.25
CA GLY A 193 0.55 4.51 -4.01
C GLY A 193 -0.95 4.46 -3.76
N GLY A 194 -1.33 3.86 -2.62
CA GLY A 194 -2.73 3.74 -2.22
C GLY A 194 -3.36 5.08 -1.84
N ALA A 195 -4.69 5.10 -1.75
CA ALA A 195 -5.49 6.29 -1.44
C ALA A 195 -5.37 6.69 0.06
N ALA A 196 -4.17 6.81 0.56
CA ALA A 196 -3.84 7.00 1.98
C ALA A 196 -4.39 8.29 2.58
N GLY A 197 -4.50 9.32 1.77
CA GLY A 197 -4.98 10.64 2.19
C GLY A 197 -6.44 10.69 2.64
N VAL A 198 -7.24 9.62 2.45
CA VAL A 198 -8.66 9.61 2.80
C VAL A 198 -8.92 9.52 4.31
N TYR A 199 -7.97 9.01 5.12
CA TYR A 199 -8.12 8.81 6.57
C TYR A 199 -7.22 9.73 7.39
N ALA A 200 -7.69 10.15 8.57
CA ALA A 200 -6.86 10.81 9.58
C ALA A 200 -5.92 9.82 10.28
N ASP A 201 -6.46 8.69 10.76
CA ASP A 201 -5.69 7.63 11.41
C ASP A 201 -5.17 6.65 10.33
N ARG A 202 -3.92 6.84 9.95
CA ARG A 202 -3.21 6.07 8.90
C ARG A 202 -1.74 5.90 9.23
N VAL A 203 -1.16 4.80 8.79
CA VAL A 203 0.29 4.55 8.93
C VAL A 203 1.12 5.31 7.88
N TYR A 204 0.50 5.71 6.80
CA TYR A 204 1.17 6.42 5.70
C TYR A 204 1.75 7.76 6.14
N PRO A 205 2.90 8.17 5.59
CA PRO A 205 3.49 9.47 5.88
C PRO A 205 2.60 10.62 5.38
N GLU A 206 2.82 11.83 5.90
CA GLU A 206 2.07 13.02 5.46
C GLU A 206 2.21 13.28 3.95
N SER A 207 3.36 12.94 3.39
CA SER A 207 3.68 13.11 1.97
C SER A 207 2.96 12.14 1.03
N GLN A 208 2.19 11.17 1.55
CA GLN A 208 1.48 10.17 0.73
C GLN A 208 -0.01 10.51 0.66
N PHE A 209 -0.49 10.89 -0.51
CA PHE A 209 -1.92 11.15 -0.79
C PHE A 209 -2.57 10.10 -1.69
N GLY A 210 -1.84 9.51 -2.63
CA GLY A 210 -2.30 8.42 -3.50
C GLY A 210 -2.80 8.87 -4.88
N MET A 211 -3.38 10.05 -5.03
CA MET A 211 -3.86 10.64 -6.30
C MET A 211 -4.68 9.68 -7.19
N SER A 212 -5.50 8.81 -6.58
CA SER A 212 -6.37 7.86 -7.31
C SER A 212 -7.62 8.53 -7.87
N GLY A 213 -8.05 9.64 -7.30
CA GLY A 213 -9.23 10.41 -7.73
C GLY A 213 -9.09 10.94 -9.16
N MET A 214 -7.88 11.33 -9.59
CA MET A 214 -7.65 11.77 -10.96
C MET A 214 -7.83 10.64 -12.00
N ALA A 215 -7.52 9.39 -11.62
CA ALA A 215 -7.75 8.24 -12.49
C ALA A 215 -9.25 7.94 -12.63
N PHE A 216 -10.00 8.02 -11.52
CA PHE A 216 -11.46 7.87 -11.54
C PHE A 216 -12.12 8.98 -12.35
N ALA A 217 -11.65 10.22 -12.22
CA ALA A 217 -12.11 11.36 -13.02
C ALA A 217 -11.79 11.21 -14.53
N ALA A 218 -10.74 10.45 -14.88
CA ALA A 218 -10.40 10.11 -16.27
C ALA A 218 -11.19 8.93 -16.83
N GLY A 219 -12.07 8.30 -16.03
CA GLY A 219 -12.95 7.21 -16.44
C GLY A 219 -12.47 5.80 -16.06
N CYS A 220 -11.39 5.68 -15.27
CA CYS A 220 -11.00 4.37 -14.74
C CYS A 220 -12.02 3.86 -13.72
N ARG A 221 -12.29 2.55 -13.73
CA ARG A 221 -13.01 1.91 -12.63
C ARG A 221 -12.09 1.72 -11.43
N GLY A 222 -12.67 1.73 -10.24
CA GLY A 222 -12.05 1.20 -9.03
C GLY A 222 -12.35 -0.29 -8.88
N ALA A 223 -11.40 -1.05 -8.34
CA ALA A 223 -11.57 -2.46 -8.00
C ALA A 223 -11.38 -2.64 -6.49
N ASN A 224 -12.31 -3.34 -5.84
CA ASN A 224 -12.26 -3.68 -4.41
C ASN A 224 -11.98 -2.48 -3.48
N LEU A 225 -12.48 -1.30 -3.79
CA LEU A 225 -12.20 -0.07 -3.05
C LEU A 225 -12.62 -0.13 -1.57
N HIS A 226 -13.51 -1.05 -1.21
CA HIS A 226 -13.92 -1.33 0.16
C HIS A 226 -12.90 -2.18 0.94
N CYS A 227 -11.91 -2.79 0.27
CA CYS A 227 -10.93 -3.69 0.89
C CYS A 227 -9.73 -2.91 1.43
N TRP A 228 -9.66 -2.82 2.74
CA TRP A 228 -8.58 -2.16 3.47
C TRP A 228 -8.04 -3.07 4.57
N GLN A 229 -6.77 -2.91 4.88
CA GLN A 229 -6.16 -3.48 6.08
C GLN A 229 -6.00 -2.39 7.14
N TYR A 230 -6.41 -2.72 8.37
CA TYR A 230 -6.28 -1.84 9.53
C TYR A 230 -5.50 -2.57 10.61
N GLY A 231 -4.75 -1.85 11.42
CA GLY A 231 -4.00 -2.42 12.51
C GLY A 231 -3.34 -1.35 13.37
N LEU A 232 -2.72 -1.78 14.45
CA LEU A 232 -2.05 -0.88 15.38
C LEU A 232 -0.82 -0.23 14.75
N ALA A 233 -0.74 1.08 14.85
CA ALA A 233 0.42 1.88 14.44
C ALA A 233 0.71 2.97 15.45
N SER A 234 1.98 3.37 15.55
CA SER A 234 2.39 4.55 16.32
C SER A 234 1.96 5.84 15.61
N VAL A 235 1.68 6.88 16.40
CA VAL A 235 1.02 8.12 15.93
C VAL A 235 2.02 9.22 15.65
N GLY A 236 2.95 9.50 16.55
CA GLY A 236 3.92 10.58 16.40
C GLY A 236 4.87 10.35 15.23
N PHE A 237 5.59 9.25 15.26
CA PHE A 237 6.24 8.66 14.10
C PHE A 237 5.35 7.53 13.59
N ARG A 238 4.82 7.67 12.39
CA ARG A 238 3.83 6.73 11.82
C ARG A 238 4.50 5.45 11.38
N TRP A 239 4.34 4.40 12.18
CA TRP A 239 4.96 3.11 11.94
C TRP A 239 4.07 1.97 12.39
N ASN A 240 4.03 0.88 11.62
CA ASN A 240 3.28 -0.30 11.97
C ASN A 240 3.95 -1.04 13.15
N VAL A 241 3.18 -1.29 14.21
CA VAL A 241 3.68 -1.94 15.44
C VAL A 241 3.26 -3.42 15.53
N SER A 242 3.32 -4.15 14.41
CA SER A 242 3.18 -5.62 14.36
C SER A 242 4.48 -6.34 14.69
N GLY A 243 4.51 -7.65 14.52
CA GLY A 243 5.70 -8.49 14.66
C GLY A 243 6.31 -8.44 16.06
N SER A 244 7.60 -8.25 16.13
CA SER A 244 8.36 -8.26 17.38
C SER A 244 7.89 -7.22 18.39
N TYR A 245 7.34 -6.09 17.96
CA TYR A 245 6.76 -5.10 18.88
C TYR A 245 5.65 -5.67 19.77
N GLN A 246 4.83 -6.58 19.22
CA GLN A 246 3.75 -7.25 19.96
C GLN A 246 4.24 -8.53 20.63
N GLN A 247 5.09 -9.29 19.95
CA GLN A 247 5.54 -10.60 20.42
C GLN A 247 6.35 -10.54 21.73
N VAL A 248 6.95 -9.39 22.03
CA VAL A 248 7.61 -9.15 23.31
C VAL A 248 6.64 -8.84 24.46
N ILE A 249 5.34 -8.84 24.20
CA ILE A 249 4.24 -8.67 25.15
C ILE A 249 4.40 -7.39 25.98
N PRO A 250 4.32 -6.19 25.36
CA PRO A 250 4.36 -4.92 26.09
C PRO A 250 3.08 -4.68 26.89
N ARG A 251 3.16 -3.84 27.92
CA ARG A 251 1.97 -3.39 28.65
C ARG A 251 1.21 -2.37 27.83
N TYR A 252 -0.12 -2.50 27.78
CA TYR A 252 -1.01 -1.50 27.18
C TYR A 252 -1.64 -0.64 28.28
N VAL A 253 -1.59 0.67 28.10
CA VAL A 253 -2.22 1.64 29.01
C VAL A 253 -3.01 2.68 28.24
N SER A 254 -4.15 3.08 28.77
CA SER A 254 -4.88 4.26 28.29
C SER A 254 -4.74 5.40 29.30
N VAL A 255 -4.56 6.61 28.79
CA VAL A 255 -4.34 7.83 29.59
C VAL A 255 -5.44 8.84 29.26
N ASP A 256 -6.11 9.34 30.29
CA ASP A 256 -7.12 10.40 30.11
C ASP A 256 -6.49 11.80 30.04
N ARG A 257 -7.37 12.83 29.98
CA ARG A 257 -6.92 14.23 29.88
C ARG A 257 -6.21 14.74 31.12
N ASP A 258 -6.47 14.11 32.27
CA ASP A 258 -5.88 14.47 33.57
C ASP A 258 -4.56 13.71 33.82
N GLY A 259 -4.15 12.85 32.89
CA GLY A 259 -2.94 12.05 32.97
C GLY A 259 -3.10 10.75 33.75
N THR A 260 -4.33 10.32 34.07
CA THR A 260 -4.57 9.06 34.80
C THR A 260 -4.41 7.86 33.90
N GLU A 261 -3.47 6.98 34.24
CA GLU A 261 -3.24 5.71 33.55
C GLU A 261 -4.30 4.65 33.95
N THR A 262 -4.78 3.90 32.99
CA THR A 262 -5.67 2.75 33.18
C THR A 262 -5.15 1.55 32.40
N ASP A 263 -5.02 0.38 33.06
CA ASP A 263 -4.79 -0.91 32.42
C ASP A 263 -6.14 -1.44 31.89
N PHE A 264 -6.53 -0.97 30.71
CA PHE A 264 -7.86 -1.21 30.17
C PHE A 264 -8.05 -2.63 29.61
N LEU A 265 -6.98 -3.32 29.22
CA LEU A 265 -7.08 -4.70 28.76
C LEU A 265 -7.49 -5.64 29.90
N SER A 266 -6.95 -5.45 31.10
CA SER A 266 -7.25 -6.27 32.28
C SER A 266 -8.71 -6.19 32.71
N SER A 267 -9.42 -5.11 32.38
CA SER A 267 -10.85 -4.98 32.68
C SER A 267 -11.76 -5.79 31.76
N SER A 268 -11.24 -6.25 30.63
CA SER A 268 -12.01 -6.87 29.53
C SER A 268 -11.50 -8.27 29.15
N LEU A 269 -10.31 -8.65 29.57
CA LEU A 269 -9.65 -9.91 29.26
C LEU A 269 -9.13 -10.59 30.53
N THR A 270 -9.15 -11.91 30.54
CA THR A 270 -8.41 -12.66 31.56
C THR A 270 -6.89 -12.45 31.38
N ALA A 271 -6.12 -12.78 32.40
CA ALA A 271 -4.67 -12.66 32.32
C ALA A 271 -4.05 -13.45 31.15
N GLU A 272 -4.53 -14.66 30.93
CA GLU A 272 -4.06 -15.54 29.86
C GLU A 272 -4.47 -15.04 28.49
N GLU A 273 -5.73 -14.59 28.32
CA GLU A 273 -6.19 -13.96 27.07
C GLU A 273 -5.37 -12.72 26.74
N GLN A 274 -5.14 -11.84 27.72
CA GLN A 274 -4.34 -10.63 27.52
C GLN A 274 -2.96 -10.94 26.98
N LEU A 275 -2.23 -11.82 27.63
CA LEU A 275 -0.86 -12.18 27.23
C LEU A 275 -0.84 -12.85 25.85
N ASN A 276 -1.76 -13.78 25.63
CA ASN A 276 -1.84 -14.53 24.38
C ASN A 276 -2.28 -13.64 23.21
N PHE A 277 -3.30 -12.79 23.39
CA PHE A 277 -3.79 -11.93 22.30
C PHE A 277 -2.78 -10.86 21.90
N ILE A 278 -2.06 -10.27 22.85
CA ILE A 278 -0.95 -9.35 22.54
C ILE A 278 0.12 -10.06 21.73
N PHE A 279 0.57 -11.25 22.15
CA PHE A 279 1.57 -12.03 21.44
C PHE A 279 1.09 -12.36 19.99
N LEU A 280 -0.11 -12.92 19.88
CA LEU A 280 -0.69 -13.30 18.60
C LEU A 280 -0.87 -12.10 17.65
N LYS A 281 -1.10 -10.89 18.18
CA LYS A 281 -1.18 -9.67 17.38
C LYS A 281 0.10 -9.37 16.61
N GLY A 282 1.22 -9.96 16.99
CA GLY A 282 2.49 -9.83 16.27
C GLY A 282 2.45 -10.37 14.85
N TYR A 283 1.78 -11.49 14.62
CA TYR A 283 1.67 -12.09 13.29
C TYR A 283 0.22 -12.25 12.79
N GLN A 284 -0.78 -12.29 13.69
CA GLN A 284 -2.20 -12.22 13.33
C GLN A 284 -2.62 -10.76 13.11
N TRP A 285 -1.94 -10.11 12.25
CA TRP A 285 -2.12 -8.75 11.82
C TRP A 285 -2.46 -8.77 10.31
N PRO A 286 -3.36 -7.96 9.78
CA PRO A 286 -4.13 -6.84 10.34
C PRO A 286 -5.34 -7.26 11.18
N PHE A 287 -6.23 -6.29 11.50
CA PHE A 287 -7.54 -6.58 12.09
C PHE A 287 -8.31 -7.57 11.22
N ASP A 288 -8.80 -8.63 11.84
CA ASP A 288 -9.60 -9.66 11.19
C ASP A 288 -10.94 -9.82 11.94
N PRO A 289 -12.09 -9.56 11.30
CA PRO A 289 -13.40 -9.74 11.93
C PRO A 289 -13.66 -11.19 12.39
N LYS A 290 -13.00 -12.18 11.80
CA LYS A 290 -13.08 -13.58 12.26
C LYS A 290 -12.36 -13.84 13.59
N ARG A 291 -11.52 -12.90 14.04
CA ARG A 291 -10.68 -12.99 15.25
C ARG A 291 -11.07 -12.00 16.34
N VAL A 292 -12.30 -11.49 16.32
CA VAL A 292 -12.82 -10.54 17.33
C VAL A 292 -12.89 -11.12 18.75
N ASN A 293 -12.94 -12.44 18.87
CA ASN A 293 -12.82 -13.18 20.14
C ASN A 293 -11.39 -13.70 20.38
N GLY A 294 -10.39 -13.19 19.67
CA GLY A 294 -8.97 -13.51 19.74
C GLY A 294 -8.13 -12.24 19.66
N SER A 295 -7.05 -12.27 18.89
CA SER A 295 -6.07 -11.16 18.79
C SER A 295 -6.67 -9.83 18.33
N SER A 296 -7.69 -9.83 17.46
CA SER A 296 -8.37 -8.60 17.01
C SER A 296 -9.20 -7.93 18.10
N ARG A 297 -9.40 -8.59 19.25
CA ARG A 297 -10.01 -7.96 20.44
C ARG A 297 -9.16 -6.81 20.97
N VAL A 298 -7.83 -6.90 20.84
CA VAL A 298 -6.92 -5.82 21.24
C VAL A 298 -7.19 -4.56 20.43
N ASP A 299 -7.35 -4.66 19.09
CA ASP A 299 -7.68 -3.52 18.23
C ASP A 299 -9.01 -2.88 18.63
N MET A 300 -10.02 -3.69 18.91
CA MET A 300 -11.36 -3.21 19.32
C MET A 300 -11.31 -2.46 20.66
N LEU A 301 -10.54 -2.95 21.62
CA LEU A 301 -10.39 -2.31 22.93
C LEU A 301 -9.58 -1.01 22.82
N VAL A 302 -8.53 -0.98 22.01
CA VAL A 302 -7.79 0.26 21.70
C VAL A 302 -8.70 1.29 21.05
N LYS A 303 -9.51 0.88 20.07
CA LYS A 303 -10.49 1.76 19.41
C LYS A 303 -11.51 2.31 20.42
N ALA A 304 -12.05 1.46 21.29
CA ALA A 304 -13.00 1.89 22.30
C ALA A 304 -12.42 2.95 23.26
N GLU A 305 -11.16 2.84 23.65
CA GLU A 305 -10.49 3.85 24.49
C GLU A 305 -10.26 5.17 23.71
N THR A 306 -9.82 5.08 22.45
CA THR A 306 -9.62 6.27 21.63
C THR A 306 -10.94 6.99 21.30
N ASP A 307 -12.03 6.27 21.10
CA ASP A 307 -13.39 6.84 20.90
C ASP A 307 -13.91 7.58 22.15
N ARG A 308 -13.46 7.16 23.34
CA ARG A 308 -13.73 7.88 24.62
C ARG A 308 -12.86 9.12 24.78
N GLY A 309 -11.99 9.43 23.82
CA GLY A 309 -11.06 10.56 23.85
C GLY A 309 -9.83 10.34 24.72
N ARG A 310 -9.51 9.09 25.07
CA ARG A 310 -8.29 8.70 25.79
C ARG A 310 -7.16 8.44 24.80
N ARG A 311 -5.92 8.57 25.25
CA ARG A 311 -4.73 8.22 24.45
C ARG A 311 -4.25 6.83 24.89
N VAL A 312 -3.97 5.96 23.93
CA VAL A 312 -3.50 4.60 24.21
C VAL A 312 -2.02 4.46 23.91
N TYR A 313 -1.30 3.76 24.77
CA TYR A 313 0.14 3.59 24.67
C TYR A 313 0.57 2.14 24.86
N MET A 314 1.64 1.76 24.19
CA MET A 314 2.45 0.58 24.48
C MET A 314 3.63 0.98 25.39
N ASP A 315 3.77 0.32 26.53
CA ASP A 315 4.88 0.51 27.48
C ASP A 315 5.82 -0.69 27.40
N PHE A 316 6.99 -0.50 26.82
CA PHE A 316 8.02 -1.54 26.69
C PHE A 316 8.88 -1.68 27.95
N ARG A 317 8.81 -0.74 28.88
CA ARG A 317 9.57 -0.76 30.14
C ARG A 317 9.02 -1.75 31.16
N ARG A 318 7.73 -2.08 31.04
CA ARG A 318 6.99 -2.88 32.01
C ARG A 318 6.17 -3.97 31.33
N ASN A 319 6.11 -5.12 31.98
CA ASN A 319 5.19 -6.18 31.60
C ASN A 319 3.73 -5.81 31.92
N PRO A 320 2.74 -6.43 31.25
CA PRO A 320 1.38 -6.51 31.76
C PRO A 320 1.38 -7.03 33.21
N THR A 321 0.44 -6.57 34.05
CA THR A 321 0.39 -6.90 35.48
C THR A 321 0.37 -8.39 35.76
N ALA A 322 -0.24 -9.18 34.88
CA ALA A 322 -0.38 -10.63 35.01
C ALA A 322 0.76 -11.45 34.37
N PHE A 323 1.81 -10.80 33.88
CA PHE A 323 2.85 -11.49 33.11
C PHE A 323 3.68 -12.45 33.98
N SER A 324 3.73 -13.71 33.57
CA SER A 324 4.78 -14.67 33.94
C SER A 324 4.97 -15.64 32.76
N PHE A 325 6.16 -16.22 32.60
CA PHE A 325 6.43 -17.19 31.52
C PHE A 325 5.57 -18.45 31.66
N GLU A 326 5.17 -18.84 32.86
CA GLU A 326 4.33 -20.01 33.15
C GLU A 326 2.89 -19.80 32.65
N ARG A 327 2.41 -18.55 32.60
CA ARG A 327 1.08 -18.18 32.13
C ARG A 327 0.99 -17.97 30.62
N LEU A 328 2.15 -17.92 29.94
CA LEU A 328 2.14 -17.82 28.48
C LEU A 328 1.55 -19.09 27.85
N GLY A 329 0.77 -18.91 26.80
CA GLY A 329 0.36 -20.00 25.92
C GLY A 329 1.60 -20.75 25.38
N GLY A 330 1.46 -22.03 25.06
CA GLY A 330 2.57 -22.87 24.57
C GLY A 330 3.31 -22.23 23.40
N GLU A 331 2.58 -21.71 22.43
CA GLU A 331 3.15 -21.06 21.23
C GLU A 331 4.01 -19.83 21.58
N ALA A 332 3.51 -18.93 22.42
CA ALA A 332 4.26 -17.75 22.84
C ALA A 332 5.53 -18.10 23.60
N ARG A 333 5.42 -19.07 24.51
CA ARG A 333 6.55 -19.58 25.30
C ARG A 333 7.63 -20.20 24.42
N ASP A 334 7.24 -21.09 23.53
CA ASP A 334 8.15 -21.80 22.62
C ASP A 334 8.85 -20.82 21.68
N TYR A 335 8.10 -19.84 21.15
CA TYR A 335 8.65 -18.83 20.27
C TYR A 335 9.69 -17.95 20.98
N LEU A 336 9.34 -17.37 22.14
CA LEU A 336 10.25 -16.53 22.90
C LEU A 336 11.49 -17.30 23.36
N THR A 337 11.34 -18.57 23.74
CA THR A 337 12.45 -19.43 24.14
C THR A 337 13.39 -19.69 22.97
N ARG A 338 12.87 -20.04 21.79
CA ARG A 338 13.68 -20.26 20.58
C ARG A 338 14.39 -19.00 20.12
N CYS A 339 13.79 -17.82 20.32
CA CYS A 339 14.43 -16.55 20.01
C CYS A 339 15.43 -16.08 21.10
N GLY A 340 15.58 -16.81 22.22
CA GLY A 340 16.38 -16.38 23.38
C GLY A 340 15.80 -15.17 24.12
N ALA A 341 14.53 -14.83 23.88
CA ALA A 341 13.86 -13.63 24.40
C ALA A 341 13.15 -13.93 25.74
N VAL A 342 13.92 -14.37 26.74
CA VAL A 342 13.44 -14.77 28.07
C VAL A 342 13.74 -13.73 29.16
N GLN A 343 14.11 -12.52 28.80
CA GLN A 343 14.48 -11.42 29.69
C GLN A 343 13.25 -10.88 30.46
N GLN A 344 13.53 -10.12 31.51
CA GLN A 344 12.53 -9.66 32.48
C GLN A 344 11.54 -8.66 31.86
N THR A 345 11.98 -7.74 31.01
CA THR A 345 11.16 -6.65 30.47
C THR A 345 10.92 -6.79 28.98
N PRO A 346 9.81 -6.24 28.44
CA PRO A 346 9.55 -6.23 27.01
C PRO A 346 10.68 -5.60 26.19
N ILE A 347 11.28 -4.50 26.68
CA ILE A 347 12.37 -3.82 25.96
C ILE A 347 13.63 -4.67 25.85
N GLU A 348 13.96 -5.43 26.91
CA GLU A 348 15.10 -6.35 26.88
C GLU A 348 14.84 -7.51 25.90
N ARG A 349 13.61 -8.06 25.88
CA ARG A 349 13.20 -9.07 24.90
C ARG A 349 13.25 -8.52 23.47
N LEU A 350 12.78 -7.27 23.27
CA LEU A 350 12.84 -6.62 21.95
C LEU A 350 14.29 -6.39 21.50
N ARG A 351 15.17 -5.99 22.39
CA ARG A 351 16.60 -5.83 22.10
C ARG A 351 17.24 -7.14 21.65
N THR A 352 16.86 -8.26 22.28
CA THR A 352 17.36 -9.58 21.90
C THR A 352 16.80 -10.04 20.55
N MET A 353 15.52 -9.78 20.27
CA MET A 353 14.87 -10.25 19.05
C MET A 353 15.13 -9.34 17.84
N ASN A 354 15.13 -8.03 18.04
CA ASN A 354 15.14 -7.05 16.95
C ASN A 354 15.62 -5.67 17.41
N SER A 355 16.92 -5.53 17.70
CA SER A 355 17.49 -4.23 18.11
C SER A 355 17.29 -3.11 17.07
N PRO A 356 17.34 -3.36 15.74
CA PRO A 356 17.05 -2.34 14.75
C PRO A 356 15.67 -1.68 14.90
N ALA A 357 14.67 -2.39 15.44
CA ALA A 357 13.35 -1.85 15.71
C ALA A 357 13.37 -0.77 16.83
N ILE A 358 14.25 -0.90 17.81
CA ILE A 358 14.47 0.12 18.86
C ILE A 358 15.21 1.33 18.29
N GLU A 359 16.27 1.07 17.54
CA GLU A 359 17.10 2.11 16.94
C GLU A 359 16.31 2.99 15.95
N LEU A 360 15.36 2.38 15.23
CA LEU A 360 14.46 3.11 14.34
C LEU A 360 13.68 4.20 15.10
N TYR A 361 13.03 3.86 16.21
CA TYR A 361 12.29 4.85 17.01
C TYR A 361 13.21 5.90 17.61
N ARG A 362 14.38 5.50 18.10
CA ARG A 362 15.39 6.43 18.64
C ARG A 362 15.86 7.44 17.59
N ALA A 363 16.07 7.01 16.34
CA ALA A 363 16.40 7.89 15.21
C ALA A 363 15.30 8.91 14.90
N HIS A 364 14.06 8.66 15.32
CA HIS A 364 12.91 9.55 15.18
C HIS A 364 12.53 10.27 16.49
N GLY A 365 13.45 10.30 17.48
CA GLY A 365 13.28 11.05 18.73
C GLY A 365 12.38 10.37 19.76
N ILE A 366 12.09 9.06 19.62
CA ILE A 366 11.29 8.28 20.56
C ILE A 366 12.19 7.19 21.18
N ASP A 367 12.43 7.25 22.49
CA ASP A 367 13.21 6.26 23.21
C ASP A 367 12.30 5.24 23.90
N LEU A 368 12.11 4.08 23.30
CA LEU A 368 11.28 3.00 23.84
C LEU A 368 11.74 2.48 25.23
N GLU A 369 12.95 2.82 25.65
CA GLU A 369 13.48 2.50 26.99
C GLU A 369 12.93 3.46 28.06
N ARG A 370 12.44 4.64 27.66
CA ARG A 370 12.01 5.72 28.56
C ARG A 370 10.60 6.18 28.29
N ASP A 371 10.18 6.18 27.03
CA ASP A 371 8.94 6.78 26.56
C ASP A 371 7.83 5.75 26.40
N LEU A 372 6.60 6.20 26.58
CA LEU A 372 5.39 5.48 26.16
C LEU A 372 5.20 5.69 24.66
N LEU A 373 4.95 4.62 23.92
CA LEU A 373 4.67 4.68 22.49
C LEU A 373 3.16 4.83 22.25
N GLU A 374 2.71 6.03 21.84
CA GLU A 374 1.30 6.24 21.50
C GLU A 374 0.91 5.45 20.27
N VAL A 375 -0.22 4.72 20.35
CA VAL A 375 -0.73 3.87 19.28
C VAL A 375 -2.21 4.08 19.04
N ARG A 376 -2.62 3.85 17.78
CA ARG A 376 -4.02 3.81 17.35
C ARG A 376 -4.25 2.70 16.35
N VAL A 377 -5.52 2.36 16.11
CA VAL A 377 -5.89 1.52 14.98
C VAL A 377 -5.93 2.41 13.73
N CYS A 378 -5.02 2.17 12.81
CA CYS A 378 -4.79 2.99 11.63
C CYS A 378 -5.04 2.19 10.35
N ALA A 379 -5.41 2.89 9.27
CA ALA A 379 -5.36 2.34 7.92
C ALA A 379 -3.91 2.01 7.55
N GLN A 380 -3.68 0.77 7.09
CA GLN A 380 -2.34 0.21 6.89
C GLN A 380 -2.01 -0.03 5.42
N HIS A 381 -2.99 -0.51 4.66
CA HIS A 381 -2.84 -0.82 3.24
C HIS A 381 -4.21 -0.81 2.55
N HIS A 382 -4.26 -0.19 1.39
CA HIS A 382 -5.42 -0.26 0.51
C HIS A 382 -5.25 -1.45 -0.43
N ASN A 383 -6.00 -2.53 -0.19
CA ASN A 383 -5.96 -3.72 -1.02
C ASN A 383 -6.66 -3.51 -2.36
N GLY A 384 -7.70 -2.67 -2.37
CA GLY A 384 -8.34 -2.14 -3.56
C GLY A 384 -7.54 -1.01 -4.21
N GLY A 385 -8.03 -0.50 -5.32
CA GLY A 385 -7.38 0.58 -6.05
C GLY A 385 -7.96 0.78 -7.44
N ILE A 386 -7.18 1.33 -8.35
CA ILE A 386 -7.53 1.47 -9.77
C ILE A 386 -7.61 0.07 -10.38
N GLY A 387 -8.72 -0.24 -11.06
CA GLY A 387 -8.94 -1.53 -11.71
C GLY A 387 -7.99 -1.72 -12.90
N VAL A 388 -7.33 -2.87 -12.97
CA VAL A 388 -6.36 -3.21 -14.02
C VAL A 388 -6.59 -4.63 -14.56
N ASP A 389 -5.96 -4.94 -15.68
CA ASP A 389 -5.85 -6.28 -16.24
C ASP A 389 -4.52 -6.97 -15.84
N CYS A 390 -4.23 -8.14 -16.41
CA CYS A 390 -2.98 -8.88 -16.15
C CYS A 390 -1.71 -8.25 -16.77
N HIS A 391 -1.85 -7.15 -17.48
CA HIS A 391 -0.76 -6.28 -17.95
C HIS A 391 -0.63 -5.00 -17.13
N TRP A 392 -1.45 -4.83 -16.09
CA TRP A 392 -1.60 -3.63 -15.27
C TRP A 392 -2.11 -2.41 -16.05
N GLN A 393 -2.75 -2.62 -17.22
CA GLN A 393 -3.45 -1.60 -17.96
C GLN A 393 -4.85 -1.37 -17.37
N THR A 394 -5.28 -0.11 -17.32
CA THR A 394 -6.63 0.28 -16.88
C THR A 394 -7.64 0.22 -18.05
N ASP A 395 -8.90 0.59 -17.79
CA ASP A 395 -9.92 0.73 -18.84
C ASP A 395 -9.63 1.86 -19.83
N VAL A 396 -8.74 2.78 -19.46
CA VAL A 396 -8.31 3.89 -20.34
C VAL A 396 -7.07 3.42 -21.11
N PRO A 397 -7.16 3.25 -22.44
CA PRO A 397 -6.03 2.76 -23.23
C PRO A 397 -4.77 3.59 -23.05
N GLY A 398 -3.62 2.92 -22.84
CA GLY A 398 -2.33 3.57 -22.59
C GLY A 398 -2.11 4.06 -21.17
N LEU A 399 -3.11 3.93 -20.29
CA LEU A 399 -2.99 4.25 -18.88
C LEU A 399 -2.84 2.97 -18.04
N TYR A 400 -1.82 2.92 -17.21
CA TYR A 400 -1.46 1.80 -16.32
C TYR A 400 -1.45 2.26 -14.86
N ALA A 401 -1.68 1.33 -13.93
CA ALA A 401 -1.51 1.57 -12.51
C ALA A 401 -0.67 0.45 -11.88
N CYS A 402 0.32 0.79 -11.05
CA CYS A 402 1.24 -0.17 -10.44
C CYS A 402 1.44 0.08 -8.95
N GLY A 403 1.85 -0.96 -8.23
CA GLY A 403 1.98 -0.92 -6.77
C GLY A 403 0.61 -0.78 -6.11
N GLU A 404 0.56 -0.14 -4.96
CA GLU A 404 -0.66 0.03 -4.18
C GLU A 404 -1.72 0.95 -4.84
N ALA A 405 -1.37 1.64 -5.92
CA ALA A 405 -2.35 2.36 -6.75
C ALA A 405 -3.28 1.41 -7.51
N ALA A 406 -2.82 0.19 -7.83
CA ALA A 406 -3.58 -0.84 -8.52
C ALA A 406 -4.39 -1.70 -7.55
N GLY A 407 -5.65 -1.92 -7.83
CA GLY A 407 -6.55 -2.77 -7.05
C GLY A 407 -6.38 -4.25 -7.37
N THR A 408 -5.23 -4.84 -7.07
CA THR A 408 -4.90 -6.24 -7.39
C THR A 408 -5.18 -7.22 -6.27
N PHE A 409 -5.61 -6.73 -5.09
CA PHE A 409 -5.93 -7.56 -3.93
C PHE A 409 -7.40 -7.48 -3.52
N GLY A 410 -7.83 -8.50 -2.78
CA GLY A 410 -9.13 -8.58 -2.12
C GLY A 410 -9.05 -8.35 -0.61
N GLN A 411 -10.04 -8.88 0.11
CA GLN A 411 -10.09 -8.79 1.57
C GLN A 411 -8.90 -9.46 2.26
N SER A 412 -8.42 -10.57 1.69
CA SER A 412 -7.32 -11.36 2.24
C SER A 412 -6.08 -11.19 1.37
N ARG A 413 -5.11 -10.45 1.88
CA ARG A 413 -3.80 -10.29 1.23
C ARG A 413 -2.72 -10.88 2.14
N PRO A 414 -1.88 -11.83 1.66
CA PRO A 414 -0.74 -12.36 2.43
C PRO A 414 0.22 -11.25 2.86
N GLY A 415 0.74 -11.33 4.07
CA GLY A 415 1.71 -10.37 4.60
C GLY A 415 2.95 -10.30 3.71
N GLY A 416 3.33 -9.09 3.27
CA GLY A 416 4.46 -8.88 2.37
C GLY A 416 4.18 -9.00 0.87
N ALA A 417 3.01 -9.49 0.44
CA ALA A 417 2.66 -9.61 -0.97
C ALA A 417 2.63 -8.25 -1.71
N ALA A 418 2.35 -7.15 -0.99
CA ALA A 418 2.37 -5.81 -1.56
C ALA A 418 3.72 -5.44 -2.20
N LEU A 419 4.86 -5.81 -1.59
CA LEU A 419 6.17 -5.51 -2.16
C LEU A 419 6.43 -6.32 -3.43
N ASN A 420 6.01 -7.59 -3.49
CA ASN A 420 6.10 -8.40 -4.70
C ASN A 420 5.22 -7.83 -5.83
N SER A 421 3.94 -7.53 -5.53
CA SER A 421 3.01 -6.92 -6.49
C SER A 421 3.55 -5.61 -7.08
N THR A 422 4.17 -4.78 -6.24
CA THR A 422 4.86 -3.55 -6.66
C THR A 422 5.91 -3.81 -7.74
N GLN A 423 6.70 -4.85 -7.59
CA GLN A 423 7.79 -5.18 -8.52
C GLN A 423 7.28 -5.90 -9.77
N VAL A 424 6.40 -6.87 -9.59
CA VAL A 424 5.85 -7.63 -10.72
C VAL A 424 4.94 -6.75 -11.59
N GLY A 425 4.06 -5.96 -10.97
CA GLY A 425 3.14 -5.11 -11.70
C GLY A 425 3.84 -4.07 -12.55
N SER A 426 4.84 -3.39 -11.99
CA SER A 426 5.64 -2.41 -12.75
C SER A 426 6.46 -3.04 -13.88
N MET A 427 6.99 -4.26 -13.68
CA MET A 427 7.64 -5.03 -14.74
C MET A 427 6.66 -5.38 -15.87
N ARG A 428 5.46 -5.86 -15.53
CA ARG A 428 4.44 -6.27 -16.50
C ARG A 428 3.95 -5.09 -17.33
N ALA A 429 3.67 -3.94 -16.69
CA ALA A 429 3.30 -2.72 -17.38
C ALA A 429 4.40 -2.26 -18.36
N ALA A 430 5.65 -2.25 -17.92
CA ALA A 430 6.77 -1.89 -18.78
C ALA A 430 6.93 -2.84 -19.98
N GLN A 431 6.74 -4.15 -19.79
CA GLN A 431 6.79 -5.14 -20.87
C GLN A 431 5.65 -4.97 -21.90
N ASP A 432 4.46 -4.58 -21.45
CA ASP A 432 3.32 -4.34 -22.33
C ASP A 432 3.52 -3.05 -23.14
N ILE A 433 3.96 -1.98 -22.48
CA ILE A 433 4.30 -0.69 -23.13
C ILE A 433 5.37 -0.88 -24.20
N ALA A 434 6.44 -1.63 -23.91
CA ALA A 434 7.52 -1.89 -24.87
C ALA A 434 7.05 -2.66 -26.14
N ARG A 435 5.93 -3.37 -26.05
CA ARG A 435 5.29 -4.04 -27.19
C ARG A 435 4.22 -3.19 -27.88
N SER A 436 3.81 -2.12 -27.25
CA SER A 436 2.74 -1.26 -27.75
C SER A 436 3.21 -0.40 -28.93
N ARG A 437 2.35 -0.29 -29.94
CA ARG A 437 2.54 0.59 -31.11
C ARG A 437 1.87 1.94 -30.97
N ARG A 438 1.33 2.22 -29.81
CA ARG A 438 0.67 3.48 -29.53
C ARG A 438 1.64 4.64 -29.73
N THR A 439 1.22 5.64 -30.48
CA THR A 439 1.99 6.84 -30.78
C THR A 439 1.55 8.01 -29.90
N ILE A 440 2.42 8.99 -29.74
CA ILE A 440 2.10 10.23 -29.04
C ILE A 440 1.09 11.02 -29.88
N SER A 441 -0.01 11.48 -29.29
CA SER A 441 -1.00 12.33 -29.95
C SER A 441 -0.35 13.61 -30.48
N GLU A 442 -0.72 14.06 -31.65
CA GLU A 442 -0.15 15.28 -32.27
C GLU A 442 -0.43 16.54 -31.41
N ARG A 443 -1.57 16.58 -30.74
CA ARG A 443 -2.02 17.70 -29.92
C ARG A 443 -2.68 17.20 -28.63
N LEU A 444 -2.57 18.00 -27.58
CA LEU A 444 -3.39 17.83 -26.39
C LEU A 444 -4.81 18.36 -26.64
N PRO A 445 -5.83 17.77 -26.02
CA PRO A 445 -7.17 18.32 -26.04
C PRO A 445 -7.18 19.71 -25.38
N PRO A 446 -8.16 20.56 -25.68
CA PRO A 446 -8.34 21.82 -24.98
C PRO A 446 -8.46 21.58 -23.46
N ILE A 447 -7.60 22.22 -22.66
CA ILE A 447 -7.57 22.00 -21.21
C ILE A 447 -8.81 22.60 -20.52
N GLY A 448 -9.42 23.60 -21.14
CA GLY A 448 -10.58 24.32 -20.60
C GLY A 448 -10.23 25.06 -19.28
N ASP A 449 -11.25 25.61 -18.65
CA ASP A 449 -11.09 26.26 -17.32
C ASP A 449 -10.84 25.20 -16.26
N ILE A 450 -9.76 25.36 -15.52
CA ILE A 450 -9.44 24.50 -14.37
C ILE A 450 -10.15 25.09 -13.16
N THR A 451 -11.09 24.32 -12.61
CA THR A 451 -11.78 24.70 -11.38
C THR A 451 -11.47 23.70 -10.27
N LEU A 452 -11.40 24.20 -9.05
CA LEU A 452 -11.02 23.45 -7.85
C LEU A 452 -12.07 23.66 -6.73
N PRO A 453 -12.11 22.81 -5.68
CA PRO A 453 -13.04 23.00 -4.58
C PRO A 453 -12.91 24.38 -3.90
N ALA A 454 -14.03 25.02 -3.59
CA ALA A 454 -14.06 26.28 -2.83
C ALA A 454 -13.80 26.03 -1.32
N GLY A 455 -13.55 27.09 -0.57
CA GLY A 455 -13.36 27.06 0.88
C GLY A 455 -11.91 26.90 1.32
N LYS A 456 -11.67 26.66 2.61
CA LYS A 456 -10.35 26.47 3.22
C LYS A 456 -9.91 25.00 3.04
N ALA A 457 -9.04 24.74 2.05
CA ALA A 457 -8.73 23.40 1.61
C ALA A 457 -8.09 22.53 2.72
N ARG A 458 -7.11 23.05 3.45
CA ARG A 458 -6.44 22.30 4.54
C ARG A 458 -7.41 21.89 5.64
N LYS A 459 -8.26 22.85 6.09
CA LYS A 459 -9.27 22.57 7.12
C LYS A 459 -10.29 21.53 6.65
N MET A 460 -10.77 21.67 5.42
CA MET A 460 -11.72 20.70 4.84
C MET A 460 -11.11 19.32 4.70
N THR A 461 -9.84 19.21 4.32
CA THR A 461 -9.10 17.95 4.26
C THR A 461 -9.09 17.26 5.62
N GLU A 462 -8.71 17.97 6.69
CA GLU A 462 -8.68 17.42 8.05
C GLU A 462 -10.06 16.96 8.54
N GLU A 463 -11.10 17.77 8.29
CA GLU A 463 -12.47 17.42 8.68
C GLU A 463 -12.96 16.15 7.97
N LEU A 464 -12.77 16.07 6.65
CA LEU A 464 -13.19 14.90 5.86
C LEU A 464 -12.39 13.64 6.21
N GLN A 465 -11.10 13.77 6.50
CA GLN A 465 -10.27 12.66 6.97
C GLN A 465 -10.75 12.13 8.32
N LYS A 466 -11.08 13.00 9.26
CA LYS A 466 -11.63 12.62 10.59
C LYS A 466 -12.99 11.96 10.46
N GLU A 467 -13.85 12.49 9.60
CA GLU A 467 -15.18 11.91 9.33
C GLU A 467 -15.05 10.52 8.70
N MET A 468 -14.18 10.35 7.70
CA MET A 468 -13.87 9.06 7.07
C MET A 468 -13.34 8.03 8.09
N THR A 469 -12.41 8.44 8.97
CA THR A 469 -11.90 7.59 10.06
C THR A 469 -13.00 7.16 11.01
N ARG A 470 -13.93 8.05 11.33
CA ARG A 470 -15.02 7.78 12.27
C ARG A 470 -16.05 6.80 11.71
N CYS A 471 -16.50 6.97 10.45
CA CYS A 471 -17.63 6.21 9.93
C CYS A 471 -17.25 5.09 8.94
N ALA A 472 -16.09 5.14 8.31
CA ALA A 472 -15.73 4.29 7.18
C ALA A 472 -14.39 3.55 7.35
N ALA A 473 -13.86 3.41 8.58
CA ALA A 473 -12.68 2.60 8.88
C ALA A 473 -13.06 1.12 9.10
N PHE A 474 -12.34 0.40 9.95
CA PHE A 474 -12.59 -1.04 10.15
C PHE A 474 -13.94 -1.36 10.83
N MET A 475 -14.49 -0.43 11.60
CA MET A 475 -15.89 -0.47 12.10
C MET A 475 -16.72 0.51 11.28
N ARG A 476 -17.52 -0.01 10.36
CA ARG A 476 -18.29 0.79 9.40
C ARG A 476 -19.67 1.14 9.94
N ASP A 477 -20.02 2.42 9.82
CA ASP A 477 -21.33 2.98 10.16
C ASP A 477 -22.05 3.38 8.86
N ALA A 478 -23.03 2.58 8.45
CA ALA A 478 -23.75 2.79 7.19
C ALA A 478 -24.45 4.15 7.11
N GLU A 479 -25.02 4.65 8.23
CA GLU A 479 -25.67 5.96 8.26
C GLU A 479 -24.65 7.10 8.13
N GLY A 480 -23.55 7.00 8.89
CA GLY A 480 -22.43 7.95 8.79
C GLY A 480 -21.82 7.97 7.39
N ILE A 481 -21.64 6.82 6.75
CA ILE A 481 -21.14 6.71 5.38
C ILE A 481 -22.10 7.40 4.39
N ARG A 482 -23.42 7.16 4.49
CA ARG A 482 -24.42 7.84 3.62
C ARG A 482 -24.41 9.36 3.84
N ALA A 483 -24.32 9.81 5.08
CA ALA A 483 -24.26 11.23 5.41
C ALA A 483 -23.00 11.90 4.82
N MET A 484 -21.84 11.27 4.99
CA MET A 484 -20.57 11.74 4.42
C MET A 484 -20.62 11.77 2.88
N ARG A 485 -21.15 10.72 2.25
CA ARG A 485 -21.29 10.64 0.79
C ARG A 485 -22.15 11.80 0.24
N LYS A 486 -23.26 12.11 0.91
CA LYS A 486 -24.13 13.24 0.57
C LYS A 486 -23.42 14.59 0.77
N ARG A 487 -22.63 14.73 1.85
CA ARG A 487 -21.81 15.94 2.10
C ARG A 487 -20.81 16.17 0.97
N LEU A 488 -20.11 15.11 0.51
CA LEU A 488 -19.15 15.19 -0.58
C LEU A 488 -19.81 15.64 -1.90
N ASP A 489 -21.00 15.13 -2.23
CA ASP A 489 -21.77 15.60 -3.41
C ASP A 489 -22.06 17.11 -3.36
N GLY A 490 -22.34 17.64 -2.19
CA GLY A 490 -22.51 19.09 -2.00
C GLY A 490 -21.22 19.86 -2.22
N LEU A 491 -20.11 19.39 -1.62
CA LEU A 491 -18.82 20.09 -1.68
C LEU A 491 -18.21 20.10 -3.09
N ILE A 492 -18.33 19.01 -3.84
CA ILE A 492 -17.77 18.89 -5.22
C ILE A 492 -18.42 19.89 -6.18
N ARG A 493 -19.65 20.32 -5.93
CA ARG A 493 -20.37 21.30 -6.78
C ARG A 493 -19.90 22.73 -6.56
N HIS A 494 -19.31 23.04 -5.40
CA HIS A 494 -18.84 24.39 -5.06
C HIS A 494 -17.39 24.54 -5.50
N ARG A 495 -17.20 25.25 -6.62
CA ARG A 495 -15.90 25.35 -7.29
C ARG A 495 -15.49 26.78 -7.54
N VAL A 496 -14.19 27.03 -7.52
CA VAL A 496 -13.54 28.28 -7.89
C VAL A 496 -12.53 28.05 -9.00
N PRO A 497 -12.26 29.03 -9.86
CA PRO A 497 -11.17 28.95 -10.83
C PRO A 497 -9.83 28.71 -10.13
N LEU A 498 -8.92 28.00 -10.83
CA LEU A 498 -7.54 27.84 -10.37
C LEU A 498 -6.87 29.22 -10.34
N ASP A 499 -6.39 29.61 -9.17
CA ASP A 499 -5.58 30.80 -8.95
C ASP A 499 -4.17 30.38 -8.51
N LYS A 500 -3.16 30.77 -9.27
CA LYS A 500 -1.75 30.48 -8.96
C LYS A 500 -1.25 31.21 -7.70
N ASN A 501 -1.93 32.26 -7.29
CA ASN A 501 -1.60 33.04 -6.09
C ASN A 501 -2.30 32.51 -4.83
N ASP A 502 -3.14 31.48 -4.96
CA ASP A 502 -3.79 30.85 -3.80
C ASP A 502 -2.76 30.10 -2.94
N ASP A 503 -2.61 30.51 -1.68
CA ASP A 503 -1.66 29.91 -0.72
C ASP A 503 -1.98 28.44 -0.40
N GLU A 504 -3.20 27.98 -0.68
CA GLU A 504 -3.65 26.61 -0.50
C GLU A 504 -3.79 25.83 -1.82
N LEU A 505 -3.20 26.30 -2.93
CA LEU A 505 -3.42 25.73 -4.26
C LEU A 505 -3.11 24.23 -4.30
N ASP A 506 -1.96 23.81 -3.80
CA ASP A 506 -1.56 22.40 -3.72
C ASP A 506 -2.50 21.55 -2.84
N ALA A 507 -2.88 22.10 -1.68
CA ALA A 507 -3.84 21.46 -0.77
C ALA A 507 -5.24 21.36 -1.43
N ARG A 508 -5.65 22.34 -2.20
CA ARG A 508 -6.92 22.35 -2.91
C ARG A 508 -6.95 21.31 -4.05
N ILE A 509 -5.85 21.15 -4.75
CA ILE A 509 -5.70 20.09 -5.76
C ILE A 509 -5.81 18.71 -5.10
N ARG A 510 -5.10 18.47 -3.99
CA ARG A 510 -5.18 17.21 -3.25
C ARG A 510 -6.56 16.98 -2.64
N LEU A 511 -7.22 18.01 -2.16
CA LEU A 511 -8.59 17.93 -1.65
C LEU A 511 -9.56 17.46 -2.74
N GLN A 512 -9.44 17.96 -3.97
CA GLN A 512 -10.26 17.50 -5.09
C GLN A 512 -10.08 16.01 -5.36
N ASP A 513 -8.83 15.56 -5.43
CA ASP A 513 -8.52 14.15 -5.64
C ASP A 513 -9.06 13.28 -4.50
N MET A 514 -8.80 13.68 -3.25
CA MET A 514 -9.26 12.98 -2.05
C MET A 514 -10.79 12.85 -2.02
N MET A 515 -11.53 13.94 -2.29
CA MET A 515 -13.00 13.88 -2.30
C MET A 515 -13.52 12.91 -3.36
N THR A 516 -12.90 12.89 -4.55
CA THR A 516 -13.26 11.95 -5.61
C THR A 516 -12.97 10.51 -5.19
N ALA A 517 -11.80 10.25 -4.62
CA ALA A 517 -11.43 8.93 -4.10
C ALA A 517 -12.37 8.48 -2.97
N GLN A 518 -12.68 9.38 -2.00
CA GLN A 518 -13.63 9.11 -0.92
C GLN A 518 -15.02 8.72 -1.45
N MET A 519 -15.53 9.42 -2.47
CA MET A 519 -16.84 9.09 -3.05
C MET A 519 -16.88 7.66 -3.58
N TYR A 520 -15.88 7.27 -4.38
CA TYR A 520 -15.81 5.92 -4.95
C TYR A 520 -15.63 4.83 -3.87
N ILE A 521 -14.80 5.10 -2.86
CA ILE A 521 -14.60 4.20 -1.73
C ILE A 521 -15.89 4.03 -0.91
N LEU A 522 -16.60 5.13 -0.61
CA LEU A 522 -17.86 5.10 0.14
C LEU A 522 -18.97 4.38 -0.63
N ASP A 523 -19.06 4.59 -1.96
CA ASP A 523 -20.02 3.88 -2.82
C ASP A 523 -19.75 2.37 -2.81
N ALA A 524 -18.47 1.94 -2.88
CA ALA A 524 -18.10 0.53 -2.77
C ALA A 524 -18.42 -0.05 -1.37
N MET A 525 -18.15 0.71 -0.30
CA MET A 525 -18.44 0.28 1.08
C MET A 525 -19.94 0.17 1.35
N LEU A 526 -20.76 1.11 0.86
CA LEU A 526 -22.21 1.05 0.98
C LEU A 526 -22.79 -0.15 0.24
N PHE A 527 -22.31 -0.38 -0.99
CA PHE A 527 -22.75 -1.54 -1.76
C PHE A 527 -22.44 -2.85 -1.04
N ASP A 528 -21.23 -2.99 -0.48
CA ASP A 528 -20.84 -4.20 0.25
C ASP A 528 -21.65 -4.42 1.52
N LEU A 529 -21.99 -3.35 2.25
CA LEU A 529 -22.82 -3.40 3.45
C LEU A 529 -24.29 -3.77 3.12
N GLU A 530 -24.82 -3.26 2.01
CA GLU A 530 -26.22 -3.49 1.59
C GLU A 530 -26.39 -4.82 0.84
N GLN A 531 -25.36 -5.26 0.14
CA GLN A 531 -25.35 -6.47 -0.67
C GLN A 531 -24.05 -7.26 -0.41
N PRO A 532 -23.88 -7.83 0.79
CA PRO A 532 -22.69 -8.61 1.12
C PRO A 532 -22.58 -9.84 0.22
N GLY A 533 -21.34 -10.21 -0.13
CA GLY A 533 -21.11 -11.38 -0.98
C GLY A 533 -19.65 -11.51 -1.39
N THR A 534 -19.36 -12.54 -2.17
CA THR A 534 -18.03 -12.82 -2.71
C THR A 534 -17.87 -12.29 -4.14
N GLY A 535 -16.65 -11.95 -4.53
CA GLY A 535 -16.32 -11.45 -5.87
C GLY A 535 -15.74 -10.04 -5.83
N ILE A 536 -15.31 -9.58 -6.97
CA ILE A 536 -14.68 -8.27 -7.14
C ILE A 536 -15.77 -7.19 -7.23
N LEU A 537 -15.66 -6.16 -6.39
CA LEU A 537 -16.47 -4.96 -6.54
C LEU A 537 -15.79 -3.99 -7.50
N GLU A 538 -16.51 -3.63 -8.54
CA GLU A 538 -16.12 -2.59 -9.49
C GLU A 538 -16.97 -1.36 -9.27
N THR A 539 -16.33 -0.20 -9.09
CA THR A 539 -17.00 1.10 -8.91
C THR A 539 -16.54 2.04 -10.01
N ASP A 540 -17.48 2.61 -10.74
CA ASP A 540 -17.24 3.61 -11.80
C ASP A 540 -18.23 4.78 -11.67
N GLY A 541 -18.18 5.73 -12.60
CA GLY A 541 -19.08 6.88 -12.62
C GLY A 541 -20.59 6.53 -12.80
N ARG A 542 -20.93 5.26 -13.04
CA ARG A 542 -22.31 4.76 -13.20
C ARG A 542 -22.82 4.04 -11.95
N GLY A 543 -21.93 3.67 -11.02
CA GLY A 543 -22.26 2.99 -9.78
C GLY A 543 -21.32 1.84 -9.44
N THR A 544 -21.73 1.03 -8.46
CA THR A 544 -20.97 -0.15 -8.01
C THR A 544 -21.68 -1.43 -8.42
N ARG A 545 -20.92 -2.41 -8.88
CA ARG A 545 -21.41 -3.76 -9.22
C ARG A 545 -20.42 -4.82 -8.74
N ARG A 546 -20.91 -6.03 -8.52
CA ARG A 546 -20.11 -7.20 -8.18
C ARG A 546 -19.97 -8.11 -9.39
N ARG A 547 -18.76 -8.60 -9.65
CA ARG A 547 -18.52 -9.66 -10.64
C ARG A 547 -17.74 -10.81 -10.02
N GLN A 548 -17.80 -11.96 -10.65
CA GLN A 548 -16.92 -13.07 -10.29
C GLN A 548 -15.48 -12.77 -10.71
N ALA A 549 -14.53 -13.21 -9.88
CA ALA A 549 -13.12 -13.19 -10.25
C ALA A 549 -12.87 -14.16 -11.42
N ARG A 550 -11.99 -13.78 -12.32
CA ARG A 550 -11.52 -14.69 -13.37
C ARG A 550 -10.74 -15.85 -12.72
N PRO A 551 -10.92 -17.09 -13.17
CA PRO A 551 -10.14 -18.22 -12.64
C PRO A 551 -8.67 -18.08 -13.00
N ILE A 552 -7.80 -18.81 -12.31
CA ILE A 552 -6.41 -18.98 -12.73
C ILE A 552 -6.42 -19.63 -14.12
N PRO A 553 -5.81 -19.02 -15.16
CA PRO A 553 -5.83 -19.57 -16.49
C PRO A 553 -5.03 -20.85 -16.59
N GLU A 554 -5.46 -21.75 -17.48
CA GLU A 554 -4.66 -22.93 -17.85
C GLU A 554 -3.31 -22.50 -18.40
N ARG A 555 -2.26 -23.25 -18.02
CA ARG A 555 -0.89 -22.97 -18.42
C ARG A 555 -0.41 -24.01 -19.40
N GLU A 556 0.16 -23.59 -20.53
CA GLU A 556 0.95 -24.49 -21.36
C GLU A 556 2.33 -24.71 -20.72
N LEU A 557 2.60 -25.91 -20.29
CA LEU A 557 3.86 -26.29 -19.62
C LEU A 557 4.72 -27.22 -20.49
N TRP A 558 4.26 -27.58 -21.69
CA TRP A 558 5.03 -28.37 -22.63
C TRP A 558 6.02 -27.47 -23.38
N PHE A 559 7.33 -27.73 -23.16
CA PHE A 559 8.40 -26.82 -23.60
C PHE A 559 8.35 -26.52 -25.10
N GLU A 560 8.18 -27.51 -25.97
CA GLU A 560 8.18 -27.34 -27.43
C GLU A 560 7.02 -26.48 -27.92
N ARG A 561 5.86 -26.55 -27.25
CA ARG A 561 4.72 -25.68 -27.57
C ARG A 561 4.98 -24.24 -27.13
N VAL A 562 5.51 -24.08 -25.91
CA VAL A 562 5.91 -22.77 -25.38
C VAL A 562 6.98 -22.13 -26.25
N TRP A 563 8.00 -22.91 -26.62
CA TRP A 563 9.11 -22.45 -27.47
C TRP A 563 8.62 -22.03 -28.86
N ARG A 564 7.76 -22.82 -29.51
CA ARG A 564 7.17 -22.50 -30.82
C ARG A 564 6.34 -21.21 -30.74
N ALA A 565 5.43 -21.11 -29.78
CA ALA A 565 4.60 -19.93 -29.58
C ALA A 565 5.42 -18.66 -29.29
N ASN A 566 6.57 -18.81 -28.62
CA ASN A 566 7.47 -17.68 -28.39
C ASN A 566 8.15 -17.23 -29.67
N ARG A 567 8.65 -18.17 -30.50
CA ARG A 567 9.24 -17.85 -31.80
C ARG A 567 8.27 -17.16 -32.74
N GLU A 568 7.05 -17.66 -32.86
CA GLU A 568 6.01 -17.04 -33.68
C GLU A 568 5.70 -15.61 -33.25
N ARG A 569 5.73 -15.32 -31.95
CA ARG A 569 5.58 -13.95 -31.42
C ARG A 569 6.76 -13.05 -31.79
N GLU A 570 7.99 -13.56 -31.68
CA GLU A 570 9.19 -12.80 -32.04
C GLU A 570 9.28 -12.53 -33.55
N GLU A 571 8.91 -13.50 -34.38
CA GLU A 571 8.87 -13.34 -35.84
C GLU A 571 7.83 -12.29 -36.25
N LYS A 572 6.61 -12.36 -35.69
CA LYS A 572 5.59 -11.31 -35.90
C LYS A 572 6.04 -9.91 -35.45
N HIS A 573 6.88 -9.82 -34.44
CA HIS A 573 7.44 -8.54 -34.00
C HIS A 573 8.54 -8.01 -34.93
N ARG A 574 9.27 -8.89 -35.62
CA ARG A 574 10.32 -8.50 -36.59
C ARG A 574 9.75 -8.12 -37.96
N GLU A 575 8.64 -8.73 -38.36
CA GLU A 575 7.96 -8.44 -39.64
C GLU A 575 7.09 -7.18 -39.56
N GLN A 576 6.83 -6.73 -38.41
CA GLN A 576 6.05 -5.54 -38.12
C GLN A 576 6.94 -4.35 -37.76
#